data_5ac62e1d1c3e3c97eb963cdcda7a5100
#
_entry.id   5ac62e1d1c3e3c97eb963cdcda7a5100
#
_cell.length_a   1.000
_cell.length_b   1.000
_cell.length_c   1.000
_cell.angle_alpha   90.00
_cell.angle_beta   90.00
_cell.angle_gamma   90.00
#
_symmetry.space_group_name_H-M   'P 1'
#
loop_
_entity.id
_entity.type
_entity.pdbx_description
1 polymer ?
#
loop_
_entity_poly.entity_id
_entity_poly.type
_entity_poly.pdbx_seq_one_letter_code
_entity_poly.pdbx_strand_id
1 'polypeptide(L)'
;MGAFKITNRFCPVHPLHKLISKRGGVWVRKRSIFYNALLLTGVNLLLRGVSMVFQVYLSRRIGAAGVGLLQLVLTVETAAITFGLSGTRVAAMYLCAEEYGRRRLDGVRSALAHCLCFGAVCSVLTGAALLFGSEWIADTWLHEPLASGCLRITALALPLRCCAAILSAYFTACGQVRRLVRVDVIERLSCLALTMFLLLAFAGDSPTETCSAVLLGSIFTEAAACAALGVMICRDLRGHSPRAGLHMGQRMAKLCLPLAASDYLRSGLRTIEQFLIPWGLMRAGGSYEAAMAEYGMFGGMVFPVLMFPAAFLYALSDLLVPELARSRAEGNRMRVQHLTQKCLRMGLLFAGAVAGGLFALAPWLGQAIYGLDTPGRLLRILSPMVLSLYMDAIVDGMLKGLGEQVSCVRYNTITMAMDVLLLRALLPRFGLAAYLLSFAVTHLVNFALSLRRLLAVTGHTPDIRYAVRALLCTAGAAAAAFSVFGPGLWPILLGRTALFAVSFAGLLRLTGTLERSDTVWLRQALRGH
;
A
#
# COMPACT_ATOMS: atom_id res chain seq x y z
N MET A 1 18.43 -15.23 -31.90
CA MET A 1 17.19 -16.00 -32.05
C MET A 1 17.32 -17.30 -31.27
N GLY A 2 16.77 -17.39 -30.10
CA GLY A 2 16.81 -18.56 -29.22
C GLY A 2 15.76 -18.37 -28.12
N ALA A 3 14.55 -18.86 -28.39
CA ALA A 3 13.41 -18.75 -27.49
C ALA A 3 13.64 -19.59 -26.24
N PHE A 4 13.80 -18.96 -25.10
CA PHE A 4 13.74 -19.62 -23.78
C PHE A 4 12.29 -20.07 -23.53
N LYS A 5 11.99 -21.32 -23.83
CA LYS A 5 10.80 -22.01 -23.35
C LYS A 5 10.94 -22.27 -21.86
N ILE A 6 10.41 -21.40 -21.02
CA ILE A 6 10.16 -21.72 -19.61
C ILE A 6 9.01 -22.72 -19.58
N THR A 7 9.36 -23.99 -19.48
CA THR A 7 8.43 -25.08 -19.23
C THR A 7 7.78 -24.89 -17.86
N ASN A 8 6.49 -24.60 -17.87
CA ASN A 8 5.59 -24.66 -16.71
C ASN A 8 5.57 -26.11 -16.14
N ARG A 9 6.51 -26.45 -15.27
CA ARG A 9 6.37 -27.56 -14.34
C ARG A 9 5.99 -27.02 -12.96
N PHE A 10 4.78 -26.49 -12.85
CA PHE A 10 4.12 -26.43 -11.55
C PHE A 10 3.64 -27.84 -11.22
N CYS A 11 4.15 -28.40 -10.13
CA CYS A 11 3.63 -29.64 -9.52
C CYS A 11 2.09 -29.52 -9.38
N PRO A 12 1.36 -30.61 -9.66
CA PRO A 12 -0.08 -30.64 -9.46
C PRO A 12 -0.36 -30.43 -7.96
N VAL A 13 -1.11 -29.39 -7.65
CA VAL A 13 -1.70 -29.19 -6.34
C VAL A 13 -2.65 -30.35 -6.12
N HIS A 14 -2.19 -31.36 -5.38
CA HIS A 14 -3.03 -32.45 -4.90
C HIS A 14 -4.22 -31.84 -4.14
N PRO A 15 -5.44 -32.33 -4.35
CA PRO A 15 -6.62 -31.80 -3.68
C PRO A 15 -6.56 -32.12 -2.19
N LEU A 16 -6.07 -31.19 -1.40
CA LEU A 16 -6.06 -31.21 0.08
C LEU A 16 -7.47 -31.32 0.71
N HIS A 17 -8.50 -31.44 -0.11
CA HIS A 17 -9.90 -31.48 0.33
C HIS A 17 -10.37 -32.82 0.89
N LYS A 18 -9.62 -33.94 0.71
CA LYS A 18 -10.06 -35.27 1.20
C LYS A 18 -9.41 -35.72 2.50
N LEU A 19 -8.40 -35.04 3.02
CA LEU A 19 -7.67 -35.45 4.24
C LEU A 19 -8.08 -34.72 5.53
N ILE A 20 -8.99 -33.75 5.49
CA ILE A 20 -9.48 -33.03 6.69
C ILE A 20 -10.80 -33.57 7.21
N SER A 21 -11.33 -34.68 6.63
CA SER A 21 -12.67 -35.20 6.95
C SER A 21 -12.73 -36.29 8.00
N LYS A 22 -11.63 -36.71 8.63
CA LYS A 22 -11.75 -37.72 9.72
C LYS A 22 -10.61 -37.62 10.72
N ARG A 23 -10.76 -36.78 11.75
CA ARG A 23 -10.45 -36.99 13.17
C ARG A 23 -10.35 -35.61 13.89
N GLY A 24 -11.25 -35.43 14.87
CA GLY A 24 -11.18 -34.31 15.81
C GLY A 24 -11.89 -33.05 15.31
N GLY A 25 -13.21 -32.96 15.57
CA GLY A 25 -14.07 -31.85 15.16
C GLY A 25 -13.67 -30.47 15.77
N VAL A 26 -12.89 -29.73 15.03
CA VAL A 26 -12.94 -28.27 15.14
C VAL A 26 -13.62 -27.76 13.86
N TRP A 27 -14.91 -27.67 13.90
CA TRP A 27 -15.68 -26.85 12.99
C TRP A 27 -15.23 -25.41 13.22
N VAL A 28 -14.18 -24.97 12.50
CA VAL A 28 -13.90 -23.53 12.37
C VAL A 28 -15.10 -22.97 11.61
N ARG A 29 -16.06 -22.44 12.37
CA ARG A 29 -17.28 -21.83 11.83
C ARG A 29 -16.85 -20.84 10.75
N LYS A 30 -17.34 -21.00 9.51
CA LYS A 30 -17.16 -20.05 8.40
C LYS A 30 -17.42 -18.61 8.83
N ARG A 31 -18.34 -18.42 9.77
CA ARG A 31 -18.66 -17.16 10.47
C ARG A 31 -17.46 -16.55 11.20
N SER A 32 -16.54 -17.36 11.73
CA SER A 32 -15.35 -16.89 12.48
C SER A 32 -14.28 -16.29 11.56
N ILE A 33 -14.08 -16.83 10.35
CA ILE A 33 -13.03 -16.35 9.42
C ILE A 33 -13.44 -14.99 8.84
N PHE A 34 -14.68 -14.87 8.38
CA PHE A 34 -15.20 -13.61 7.82
C PHE A 34 -15.27 -12.51 8.88
N TYR A 35 -15.78 -12.81 10.07
CA TYR A 35 -15.82 -11.85 11.18
C TYR A 35 -14.41 -11.37 11.58
N ASN A 36 -13.43 -12.28 11.61
CA ASN A 36 -12.06 -11.93 11.91
C ASN A 36 -11.42 -11.06 10.81
N ALA A 37 -11.72 -11.35 9.53
CA ALA A 37 -11.27 -10.52 8.41
C ALA A 37 -11.89 -9.12 8.47
N LEU A 38 -13.19 -9.02 8.75
CA LEU A 38 -13.89 -7.74 8.90
C LEU A 38 -13.36 -6.92 10.08
N LEU A 39 -13.15 -7.58 11.22
CA LEU A 39 -12.58 -6.95 12.42
C LEU A 39 -11.15 -6.45 12.15
N LEU A 40 -10.34 -7.26 11.47
CA LEU A 40 -8.98 -6.89 11.06
C LEU A 40 -8.99 -5.68 10.12
N THR A 41 -9.89 -5.69 9.14
CA THR A 41 -10.09 -4.55 8.22
C THR A 41 -10.51 -3.29 8.97
N GLY A 42 -11.44 -3.41 9.93
CA GLY A 42 -11.87 -2.29 10.79
C GLY A 42 -10.73 -1.72 11.62
N VAL A 43 -9.91 -2.57 12.23
CA VAL A 43 -8.72 -2.16 12.99
C VAL A 43 -7.71 -1.46 12.07
N ASN A 44 -7.43 -2.01 10.90
CA ASN A 44 -6.51 -1.38 9.94
C ASN A 44 -7.01 -0.02 9.44
N LEU A 45 -8.31 0.15 9.22
CA LEU A 45 -8.92 1.44 8.87
C LEU A 45 -8.78 2.46 9.99
N LEU A 46 -9.04 2.06 11.24
CA LEU A 46 -8.85 2.93 12.41
C LEU A 46 -7.39 3.37 12.56
N LEU A 47 -6.45 2.42 12.48
CA LEU A 47 -5.01 2.73 12.55
C LEU A 47 -4.57 3.67 11.43
N ARG A 48 -5.13 3.50 10.22
CA ARG A 48 -4.86 4.39 9.09
C ARG A 48 -5.42 5.79 9.34
N GLY A 49 -6.59 5.89 9.95
CA GLY A 49 -7.18 7.16 10.39
C GLY A 49 -6.30 7.87 11.41
N VAL A 50 -5.83 7.16 12.42
CA VAL A 50 -4.91 7.72 13.44
C VAL A 50 -3.60 8.17 12.80
N SER A 51 -3.02 7.37 11.89
CA SER A 51 -1.81 7.76 11.16
C SER A 51 -2.02 9.00 10.30
N MET A 52 -3.21 9.17 9.70
CA MET A 52 -3.55 10.36 8.92
C MET A 52 -3.65 11.61 9.81
N VAL A 53 -4.28 11.50 10.99
CA VAL A 53 -4.33 12.61 11.96
C VAL A 53 -2.92 13.02 12.39
N PHE A 54 -2.06 12.05 12.64
CA PHE A 54 -0.66 12.30 12.97
C PHE A 54 0.10 12.98 11.82
N GLN A 55 -0.12 12.56 10.57
CA GLN A 55 0.45 13.20 9.38
C GLN A 55 0.01 14.67 9.27
N VAL A 56 -1.26 14.95 9.53
CA VAL A 56 -1.79 16.33 9.56
C VAL A 56 -1.10 17.15 10.66
N TYR A 57 -0.93 16.58 11.86
CA TYR A 57 -0.20 17.24 12.94
C TYR A 57 1.24 17.58 12.53
N LEU A 58 1.96 16.61 11.95
CA LEU A 58 3.32 16.83 11.46
C LEU A 58 3.37 17.94 10.40
N SER A 59 2.46 17.92 9.43
CA SER A 59 2.43 18.91 8.35
C SER A 59 2.17 20.33 8.83
N ARG A 60 1.41 20.49 9.92
CA ARG A 60 1.18 21.79 10.57
C ARG A 60 2.41 22.27 11.35
N ARG A 61 3.21 21.34 11.88
CA ARG A 61 4.38 21.67 12.70
C ARG A 61 5.61 22.03 11.84
N ILE A 62 5.93 21.22 10.82
CA ILE A 62 7.15 21.38 10.02
C ILE A 62 6.90 22.00 8.64
N GLY A 63 5.64 22.31 8.33
CA GLY A 63 5.26 22.85 7.02
C GLY A 63 5.42 21.88 5.87
N ALA A 64 5.08 22.32 4.66
CA ALA A 64 5.11 21.49 3.48
C ALA A 64 6.55 21.07 3.08
N ALA A 65 7.52 21.96 3.19
CA ALA A 65 8.92 21.67 2.86
C ALA A 65 9.52 20.61 3.81
N GLY A 66 9.27 20.73 5.11
CA GLY A 66 9.71 19.72 6.09
C GLY A 66 9.06 18.35 5.87
N VAL A 67 7.79 18.33 5.48
CA VAL A 67 7.11 17.07 5.09
C VAL A 67 7.77 16.50 3.83
N GLY A 68 8.18 17.33 2.87
CA GLY A 68 8.92 16.90 1.69
C GLY A 68 10.24 16.23 2.05
N LEU A 69 11.02 16.83 2.94
CA LEU A 69 12.26 16.23 3.44
C LEU A 69 12.01 14.87 4.13
N LEU A 70 11.00 14.81 5.00
CA LEU A 70 10.62 13.55 5.65
C LEU A 70 10.26 12.46 4.61
N GLN A 71 9.52 12.79 3.57
CA GLN A 71 9.17 11.84 2.51
C GLN A 71 10.40 11.33 1.74
N LEU A 72 11.39 12.17 1.47
CA LEU A 72 12.64 11.75 0.84
C LEU A 72 13.45 10.82 1.76
N VAL A 73 13.58 11.15 3.04
CA VAL A 73 14.25 10.28 4.02
C VAL A 73 13.56 8.92 4.10
N LEU A 74 12.21 8.88 4.16
CA LEU A 74 11.43 7.65 4.15
C LEU A 74 11.57 6.87 2.82
N THR A 75 11.83 7.54 1.71
CA THR A 75 12.13 6.90 0.42
C THR A 75 13.46 6.16 0.47
N VAL A 76 14.52 6.81 0.97
CA VAL A 76 15.83 6.17 1.19
C VAL A 76 15.69 4.98 2.14
N GLU A 77 14.96 5.15 3.23
CA GLU A 77 14.68 4.08 4.20
C GLU A 77 13.99 2.87 3.54
N THR A 78 12.94 3.11 2.75
CA THR A 78 12.19 2.05 2.05
C THR A 78 13.08 1.32 1.05
N ALA A 79 13.93 2.04 0.32
CA ALA A 79 14.92 1.46 -0.57
C ALA A 79 15.93 0.59 0.21
N ALA A 80 16.49 1.12 1.30
CA ALA A 80 17.44 0.40 2.14
C ALA A 80 16.83 -0.88 2.74
N ILE A 81 15.58 -0.83 3.22
CA ILE A 81 14.86 -2.02 3.70
C ILE A 81 14.70 -3.05 2.57
N THR A 82 14.37 -2.62 1.35
CA THR A 82 14.23 -3.52 0.20
C THR A 82 15.55 -4.23 -0.12
N PHE A 83 16.67 -3.50 -0.14
CA PHE A 83 17.99 -4.08 -0.32
C PHE A 83 18.41 -4.98 0.85
N GLY A 84 18.13 -4.57 2.07
CA GLY A 84 18.43 -5.35 3.28
C GLY A 84 17.63 -6.65 3.39
N LEU A 85 16.36 -6.64 2.98
CA LEU A 85 15.52 -7.85 2.98
C LEU A 85 15.90 -8.83 1.88
N SER A 86 16.31 -8.36 0.69
CA SER A 86 16.75 -9.21 -0.43
C SER A 86 15.84 -10.41 -0.70
N GLY A 87 14.52 -10.21 -0.65
CA GLY A 87 13.51 -11.26 -0.86
C GLY A 87 13.33 -12.26 0.30
N THR A 88 14.10 -12.14 1.39
CA THR A 88 14.11 -13.10 2.52
C THR A 88 12.76 -13.19 3.23
N ARG A 89 12.00 -12.10 3.33
CA ARG A 89 10.67 -12.11 3.95
C ARG A 89 9.71 -13.06 3.22
N VAL A 90 9.68 -13.00 1.89
CA VAL A 90 8.80 -13.85 1.08
C VAL A 90 9.30 -15.30 1.09
N ALA A 91 10.61 -15.52 1.02
CA ALA A 91 11.20 -16.83 1.12
C ALA A 91 10.94 -17.48 2.50
N ALA A 92 11.07 -16.72 3.60
CA ALA A 92 10.74 -17.18 4.94
C ALA A 92 9.27 -17.60 5.04
N MET A 93 8.36 -16.77 4.51
CA MET A 93 6.93 -17.09 4.50
C MET A 93 6.66 -18.39 3.73
N TYR A 94 7.26 -18.56 2.55
CA TYR A 94 7.05 -19.75 1.71
C TYR A 94 7.64 -21.02 2.36
N LEU A 95 8.92 -20.98 2.77
CA LEU A 95 9.61 -22.13 3.34
C LEU A 95 9.02 -22.55 4.69
N CYS A 96 8.68 -21.57 5.55
CA CYS A 96 8.02 -21.87 6.82
C CYS A 96 6.64 -22.48 6.59
N ALA A 97 5.84 -21.98 5.63
CA ALA A 97 4.53 -22.53 5.31
C ALA A 97 4.63 -23.98 4.78
N GLU A 98 5.62 -24.25 3.92
CA GLU A 98 5.86 -25.59 3.38
C GLU A 98 6.25 -26.60 4.46
N GLU A 99 7.24 -26.25 5.31
CA GLU A 99 7.70 -27.15 6.39
C GLU A 99 6.63 -27.30 7.49
N TYR A 100 5.88 -26.23 7.78
CA TYR A 100 4.74 -26.28 8.72
C TYR A 100 3.63 -27.20 8.21
N GLY A 101 3.31 -27.09 6.91
CA GLY A 101 2.34 -27.99 6.26
C GLY A 101 2.75 -29.46 6.29
N ARG A 102 4.05 -29.75 6.24
CA ARG A 102 4.65 -31.07 6.40
C ARG A 102 4.75 -31.52 7.87
N ARG A 103 4.32 -30.71 8.84
CA ARG A 103 4.43 -30.92 10.29
C ARG A 103 5.88 -31.10 10.79
N ARG A 104 6.85 -30.46 10.13
CA ARG A 104 8.28 -30.51 10.45
C ARG A 104 8.71 -29.19 11.11
N LEU A 105 8.51 -29.09 12.42
CA LEU A 105 8.88 -27.86 13.17
C LEU A 105 10.40 -27.61 13.20
N ASP A 106 11.24 -28.66 13.15
CA ASP A 106 12.69 -28.54 12.97
C ASP A 106 13.03 -27.87 11.62
N GLY A 107 12.29 -28.22 10.55
CA GLY A 107 12.41 -27.60 9.23
C GLY A 107 12.00 -26.13 9.25
N VAL A 108 10.93 -25.79 9.94
CA VAL A 108 10.50 -24.38 10.12
C VAL A 108 11.58 -23.57 10.83
N ARG A 109 12.14 -24.10 11.92
CA ARG A 109 13.23 -23.43 12.65
C ARG A 109 14.47 -23.27 11.79
N SER A 110 14.84 -24.28 11.00
CA SER A 110 15.96 -24.21 10.08
C SER A 110 15.73 -23.17 8.96
N ALA A 111 14.53 -23.14 8.35
CA ALA A 111 14.19 -22.17 7.32
C ALA A 111 14.27 -20.74 7.85
N LEU A 112 13.69 -20.50 9.03
CA LEU A 112 13.70 -19.18 9.66
C LEU A 112 15.13 -18.75 10.02
N ALA A 113 15.95 -19.65 10.59
CA ALA A 113 17.33 -19.35 10.95
C ALA A 113 18.19 -18.98 9.73
N HIS A 114 18.06 -19.71 8.61
CA HIS A 114 18.78 -19.37 7.37
C HIS A 114 18.33 -18.02 6.79
N CYS A 115 17.01 -17.75 6.78
CA CYS A 115 16.49 -16.47 6.32
C CYS A 115 16.92 -15.30 7.22
N LEU A 116 16.93 -15.48 8.54
CA LEU A 116 17.42 -14.47 9.49
C LEU A 116 18.92 -14.21 9.32
N CYS A 117 19.73 -15.27 9.19
CA CYS A 117 21.16 -15.13 9.01
C CYS A 117 21.48 -14.40 7.71
N PHE A 118 20.90 -14.82 6.58
CA PHE A 118 21.11 -14.16 5.29
C PHE A 118 20.56 -12.72 5.28
N GLY A 119 19.36 -12.49 5.82
CA GLY A 119 18.79 -11.16 5.94
C GLY A 119 19.59 -10.25 6.87
N ALA A 120 20.16 -10.78 7.97
CA ALA A 120 21.05 -10.03 8.84
C ALA A 120 22.35 -9.60 8.09
N VAL A 121 22.97 -10.49 7.33
CA VAL A 121 24.15 -10.15 6.53
C VAL A 121 23.81 -9.07 5.51
N CYS A 122 22.73 -9.24 4.71
CA CYS A 122 22.33 -8.25 3.71
C CYS A 122 21.98 -6.91 4.34
N SER A 123 21.25 -6.91 5.47
CA SER A 123 20.84 -5.68 6.15
C SER A 123 22.01 -4.95 6.83
N VAL A 124 22.99 -5.67 7.39
CA VAL A 124 24.20 -5.07 7.93
C VAL A 124 25.05 -4.46 6.81
N LEU A 125 25.21 -5.15 5.68
CA LEU A 125 25.94 -4.61 4.53
C LEU A 125 25.26 -3.37 3.95
N THR A 126 23.94 -3.42 3.78
CA THR A 126 23.17 -2.26 3.30
C THR A 126 23.19 -1.12 4.32
N GLY A 127 23.07 -1.41 5.60
CA GLY A 127 23.18 -0.44 6.68
C GLY A 127 24.56 0.21 6.74
N ALA A 128 25.63 -0.56 6.60
CA ALA A 128 26.98 -0.03 6.52
C ALA A 128 27.15 0.89 5.28
N ALA A 129 26.69 0.43 4.11
CA ALA A 129 26.74 1.26 2.89
C ALA A 129 25.96 2.58 3.07
N LEU A 130 24.78 2.55 3.70
CA LEU A 130 23.99 3.75 3.99
C LEU A 130 24.68 4.64 5.05
N LEU A 131 25.30 4.05 6.08
CA LEU A 131 26.00 4.77 7.13
C LEU A 131 27.17 5.58 6.57
N PHE A 132 28.04 4.92 5.78
CA PHE A 132 29.19 5.58 5.14
C PHE A 132 28.78 6.52 4.02
N GLY A 133 27.70 6.21 3.29
CA GLY A 133 27.16 7.05 2.22
C GLY A 133 26.22 8.16 2.70
N SER A 134 25.91 8.24 4.00
CA SER A 134 24.88 9.14 4.55
C SER A 134 25.13 10.62 4.24
N GLU A 135 26.37 11.08 4.37
CA GLU A 135 26.75 12.47 4.06
C GLU A 135 26.62 12.74 2.55
N TRP A 136 27.17 11.87 1.73
CA TRP A 136 27.07 12.02 0.27
C TRP A 136 25.63 12.03 -0.22
N ILE A 137 24.75 11.18 0.33
CA ILE A 137 23.34 11.15 -0.02
C ILE A 137 22.64 12.41 0.47
N ALA A 138 22.95 12.89 1.70
CA ALA A 138 22.38 14.09 2.26
C ALA A 138 22.74 15.33 1.43
N ASP A 139 24.01 15.47 1.03
CA ASP A 139 24.50 16.63 0.28
C ASP A 139 24.07 16.59 -1.19
N THR A 140 24.17 15.43 -1.85
CA THR A 140 24.01 15.34 -3.30
C THR A 140 22.56 15.09 -3.71
N TRP A 141 21.79 14.31 -2.91
CA TRP A 141 20.44 13.90 -3.28
C TRP A 141 19.36 14.65 -2.51
N LEU A 142 19.57 14.86 -1.21
CA LEU A 142 18.60 15.58 -0.38
C LEU A 142 18.85 17.10 -0.39
N HIS A 143 20.07 17.53 -0.72
CA HIS A 143 20.52 18.93 -0.62
C HIS A 143 20.28 19.53 0.77
N GLU A 144 20.31 18.69 1.81
CA GLU A 144 20.12 19.05 3.22
C GLU A 144 21.13 18.29 4.08
N PRO A 145 22.31 18.89 4.36
CA PRO A 145 23.40 18.22 5.10
C PRO A 145 22.97 17.68 6.47
N LEU A 146 22.06 18.41 7.15
CA LEU A 146 21.55 18.01 8.46
C LEU A 146 20.72 16.71 8.41
N ALA A 147 20.20 16.31 7.25
CA ALA A 147 19.50 15.05 7.08
C ALA A 147 20.40 13.82 7.19
N SER A 148 21.75 14.00 7.14
CA SER A 148 22.71 12.91 7.34
C SER A 148 22.52 12.18 8.67
N GLY A 149 22.14 12.91 9.72
CA GLY A 149 21.78 12.35 11.02
C GLY A 149 20.59 11.38 10.95
N CYS A 150 19.54 11.75 10.22
CA CYS A 150 18.37 10.90 9.98
C CYS A 150 18.74 9.63 9.22
N LEU A 151 19.62 9.74 8.21
CA LEU A 151 20.08 8.59 7.44
C LEU A 151 20.96 7.64 8.27
N ARG A 152 21.80 8.18 9.16
CA ARG A 152 22.60 7.36 10.11
C ARG A 152 21.72 6.60 11.09
N ILE A 153 20.66 7.26 11.63
CA ILE A 153 19.66 6.61 12.49
C ILE A 153 19.00 5.45 11.73
N THR A 154 18.57 5.70 10.49
CA THR A 154 17.97 4.68 9.63
C THR A 154 18.94 3.52 9.34
N ALA A 155 20.21 3.81 9.06
CA ALA A 155 21.24 2.80 8.79
C ALA A 155 21.44 1.82 9.97
N LEU A 156 21.50 2.36 11.18
CA LEU A 156 21.65 1.57 12.40
C LEU A 156 20.39 0.73 12.73
N ALA A 157 19.21 1.24 12.37
CA ALA A 157 17.94 0.53 12.57
C ALA A 157 17.69 -0.60 11.57
N LEU A 158 18.35 -0.56 10.42
CA LEU A 158 18.04 -1.44 9.28
C LEU A 158 18.09 -2.93 9.60
N PRO A 159 19.10 -3.48 10.32
CA PRO A 159 19.13 -4.89 10.70
C PRO A 159 17.94 -5.29 11.57
N LEU A 160 17.53 -4.41 12.48
CA LEU A 160 16.38 -4.64 13.35
C LEU A 160 15.08 -4.73 12.55
N ARG A 161 14.84 -3.79 11.63
CA ARG A 161 13.67 -3.75 10.76
C ARG A 161 13.57 -4.97 9.85
N CYS A 162 14.68 -5.36 9.25
CA CYS A 162 14.73 -6.56 8.42
C CYS A 162 14.45 -7.82 9.24
N CYS A 163 14.98 -7.90 10.46
CA CYS A 163 14.72 -9.00 11.38
C CYS A 163 13.23 -9.09 11.75
N ALA A 164 12.61 -7.98 12.15
CA ALA A 164 11.18 -7.90 12.48
C ALA A 164 10.30 -8.34 11.29
N ALA A 165 10.64 -7.90 10.07
CA ALA A 165 9.92 -8.28 8.86
C ALA A 165 10.01 -9.79 8.55
N ILE A 166 11.16 -10.43 8.78
CA ILE A 166 11.34 -11.88 8.61
C ILE A 166 10.59 -12.65 9.71
N LEU A 167 10.64 -12.18 10.96
CA LEU A 167 9.89 -12.81 12.07
C LEU A 167 8.37 -12.72 11.85
N SER A 168 7.86 -11.61 11.32
CA SER A 168 6.44 -11.45 10.98
C SER A 168 5.97 -12.44 9.91
N ALA A 169 6.86 -12.82 8.98
CA ALA A 169 6.57 -13.80 7.94
C ALA A 169 6.26 -15.19 8.51
N TYR A 170 6.90 -15.59 9.61
CA TYR A 170 6.61 -16.85 10.32
C TYR A 170 5.15 -16.93 10.77
N PHE A 171 4.64 -15.88 11.43
CA PHE A 171 3.24 -15.87 11.93
C PHE A 171 2.24 -15.92 10.78
N THR A 172 2.55 -15.25 9.68
CA THR A 172 1.73 -15.31 8.45
C THR A 172 1.73 -16.73 7.87
N ALA A 173 2.92 -17.34 7.77
CA ALA A 173 3.11 -18.69 7.25
C ALA A 173 2.38 -19.78 8.07
N CYS A 174 2.42 -19.65 9.40
CA CYS A 174 1.79 -20.59 10.32
C CYS A 174 0.30 -20.31 10.58
N GLY A 175 -0.31 -19.33 9.90
CA GLY A 175 -1.71 -18.95 10.07
C GLY A 175 -2.03 -18.28 11.42
N GLN A 176 -1.03 -17.82 12.15
CA GLN A 176 -1.17 -17.17 13.46
C GLN A 176 -1.35 -15.64 13.35
N VAL A 177 -2.09 -15.20 12.33
CA VAL A 177 -2.26 -13.77 11.97
C VAL A 177 -2.79 -12.93 13.12
N ARG A 178 -3.66 -13.48 13.99
CA ARG A 178 -4.19 -12.75 15.16
C ARG A 178 -3.10 -12.33 16.18
N ARG A 179 -2.04 -13.14 16.33
CA ARG A 179 -0.93 -12.80 17.21
C ARG A 179 -0.10 -11.68 16.61
N LEU A 180 0.20 -11.76 15.31
CA LEU A 180 0.91 -10.74 14.57
C LEU A 180 0.18 -9.39 14.66
N VAL A 181 -1.11 -9.37 14.33
CA VAL A 181 -1.93 -8.13 14.36
C VAL A 181 -1.96 -7.47 15.72
N ARG A 182 -2.01 -8.24 16.82
CA ARG A 182 -1.95 -7.65 18.16
C ARG A 182 -0.62 -6.94 18.39
N VAL A 183 0.50 -7.54 17.97
CA VAL A 183 1.81 -6.90 18.08
C VAL A 183 1.87 -5.65 17.20
N ASP A 184 1.41 -5.73 15.93
CA ASP A 184 1.40 -4.59 15.01
C ASP A 184 0.54 -3.42 15.51
N VAL A 185 -0.62 -3.70 16.12
CA VAL A 185 -1.48 -2.65 16.70
C VAL A 185 -0.81 -1.97 17.88
N ILE A 186 -0.25 -2.75 18.81
CA ILE A 186 0.46 -2.22 19.98
C ILE A 186 1.66 -1.40 19.54
N GLU A 187 2.46 -1.91 18.60
CA GLU A 187 3.62 -1.22 18.04
C GLU A 187 3.22 0.14 17.45
N ARG A 188 2.20 0.18 16.56
CA ARG A 188 1.76 1.43 15.92
C ARG A 188 1.25 2.47 16.91
N LEU A 189 0.45 2.05 17.89
CA LEU A 189 -0.04 2.97 18.93
C LEU A 189 1.09 3.45 19.83
N SER A 190 2.01 2.56 20.21
CA SER A 190 3.18 2.92 21.01
C SER A 190 4.13 3.84 20.23
N CYS A 191 4.30 3.59 18.92
CA CYS A 191 5.10 4.44 18.04
C CYS A 191 4.55 5.87 17.98
N LEU A 192 3.24 6.02 17.80
CA LEU A 192 2.60 7.33 17.80
C LEU A 192 2.74 8.04 19.16
N ALA A 193 2.49 7.33 20.26
CA ALA A 193 2.62 7.89 21.60
C ALA A 193 4.06 8.30 21.91
N LEU A 194 5.04 7.45 21.60
CA LEU A 194 6.45 7.74 21.84
C LEU A 194 6.94 8.88 20.93
N THR A 195 6.57 8.87 19.65
CA THR A 195 6.93 9.96 18.73
C THR A 195 6.34 11.29 19.20
N MET A 196 5.07 11.32 19.62
CA MET A 196 4.46 12.53 20.20
C MET A 196 5.18 12.99 21.46
N PHE A 197 5.56 12.07 22.34
CA PHE A 197 6.35 12.39 23.52
C PHE A 197 7.72 13.01 23.15
N LEU A 198 8.45 12.39 22.22
CA LEU A 198 9.74 12.90 21.76
C LEU A 198 9.62 14.27 21.09
N LEU A 199 8.56 14.50 20.32
CA LEU A 199 8.29 15.78 19.68
C LEU A 199 7.96 16.88 20.68
N LEU A 200 7.29 16.57 21.77
CA LEU A 200 6.91 17.54 22.80
C LEU A 200 8.05 17.80 23.79
N ALA A 201 8.87 16.79 24.07
CA ALA A 201 9.90 16.89 25.12
C ALA A 201 11.27 17.37 24.61
N PHE A 202 11.64 17.02 23.36
CA PHE A 202 13.02 17.13 22.89
C PHE A 202 13.17 17.79 21.53
N ALA A 203 12.13 17.83 20.68
CA ALA A 203 12.26 18.38 19.34
C ALA A 203 11.94 19.88 19.32
N GLY A 204 12.87 20.68 18.78
CA GLY A 204 12.61 22.06 18.37
C GLY A 204 11.70 22.13 17.14
N ASP A 205 11.58 23.31 16.54
CA ASP A 205 10.75 23.53 15.36
C ASP A 205 11.49 23.20 14.04
N SER A 206 12.71 22.62 14.13
CA SER A 206 13.46 22.27 12.92
C SER A 206 12.92 20.99 12.26
N PRO A 207 12.81 20.98 10.90
CA PRO A 207 12.34 19.79 10.18
C PRO A 207 13.19 18.55 10.42
N THR A 208 14.51 18.71 10.56
CA THR A 208 15.47 17.62 10.78
C THR A 208 15.35 16.99 12.18
N GLU A 209 15.14 17.82 13.22
CA GLU A 209 14.90 17.32 14.59
C GLU A 209 13.56 16.56 14.67
N THR A 210 12.52 17.10 14.03
CA THR A 210 11.22 16.40 13.93
C THR A 210 11.36 15.08 13.18
N CYS A 211 12.10 15.05 12.08
CA CYS A 211 12.39 13.82 11.33
C CYS A 211 13.12 12.79 12.20
N SER A 212 14.15 13.22 12.93
CA SER A 212 14.91 12.36 13.85
C SER A 212 14.03 11.81 14.97
N ALA A 213 13.14 12.60 15.55
CA ALA A 213 12.20 12.17 16.58
C ALA A 213 11.21 11.10 16.06
N VAL A 214 10.70 11.27 14.83
CA VAL A 214 9.84 10.28 14.18
C VAL A 214 10.59 8.96 13.97
N LEU A 215 11.83 9.00 13.47
CA LEU A 215 12.65 7.81 13.26
C LEU A 215 13.00 7.11 14.57
N LEU A 216 13.43 7.84 15.60
CA LEU A 216 13.76 7.28 16.91
C LEU A 216 12.54 6.63 17.54
N GLY A 217 11.36 7.30 17.51
CA GLY A 217 10.11 6.74 18.02
C GLY A 217 9.77 5.40 17.36
N SER A 218 9.95 5.29 16.03
CA SER A 218 9.72 4.04 15.29
C SER A 218 10.71 2.94 15.67
N ILE A 219 12.00 3.24 15.83
CA ILE A 219 13.05 2.25 16.14
C ILE A 219 12.82 1.60 17.50
N PHE A 220 12.56 2.40 18.55
CA PHE A 220 12.34 1.85 19.89
C PHE A 220 11.13 0.93 19.95
N THR A 221 10.03 1.29 19.30
CA THR A 221 8.82 0.47 19.31
C THR A 221 8.96 -0.77 18.44
N GLU A 222 9.67 -0.67 17.33
CA GLU A 222 9.98 -1.78 16.45
C GLU A 222 10.96 -2.77 17.12
N ALA A 223 11.92 -2.27 17.93
CA ALA A 223 12.78 -3.12 18.77
C ALA A 223 11.96 -3.94 19.76
N ALA A 224 11.01 -3.30 20.43
CA ALA A 224 10.10 -3.98 21.35
C ALA A 224 9.22 -5.02 20.64
N ALA A 225 8.68 -4.69 19.47
CA ALA A 225 7.90 -5.60 18.63
C ALA A 225 8.74 -6.79 18.14
N CYS A 226 9.97 -6.53 17.66
CA CYS A 226 10.91 -7.57 17.25
C CYS A 226 11.24 -8.53 18.39
N ALA A 227 11.51 -8.01 19.58
CA ALA A 227 11.75 -8.80 20.77
C ALA A 227 10.51 -9.65 21.15
N ALA A 228 9.33 -9.05 21.13
CA ALA A 228 8.07 -9.76 21.40
C ALA A 228 7.83 -10.91 20.42
N LEU A 229 7.97 -10.66 19.11
CA LEU A 229 7.85 -11.68 18.06
C LEU A 229 8.91 -12.79 18.26
N GLY A 230 10.16 -12.43 18.55
CA GLY A 230 11.24 -13.37 18.80
C GLY A 230 10.96 -14.29 19.99
N VAL A 231 10.52 -13.72 21.12
CA VAL A 231 10.13 -14.49 22.33
C VAL A 231 8.98 -15.45 22.01
N MET A 232 7.96 -14.99 21.28
CA MET A 232 6.83 -15.85 20.89
C MET A 232 7.28 -17.03 20.01
N ILE A 233 8.15 -16.78 19.02
CA ILE A 233 8.71 -17.83 18.15
C ILE A 233 9.58 -18.80 18.94
N CYS A 234 10.45 -18.30 19.84
CA CYS A 234 11.26 -19.14 20.69
C CYS A 234 10.40 -20.07 21.58
N ARG A 235 9.25 -19.59 22.06
CA ARG A 235 8.29 -20.43 22.81
C ARG A 235 7.60 -21.45 21.92
N ASP A 236 7.17 -21.06 20.73
CA ASP A 236 6.47 -21.95 19.78
C ASP A 236 7.40 -23.07 19.25
N LEU A 237 8.69 -22.78 19.08
CA LEU A 237 9.69 -23.73 18.57
C LEU A 237 10.58 -24.33 19.67
N ARG A 238 10.16 -24.23 20.94
CA ARG A 238 10.91 -24.79 22.07
C ARG A 238 11.00 -26.31 21.95
N GLY A 239 12.18 -26.85 22.16
CA GLY A 239 12.42 -28.32 22.05
C GLY A 239 12.72 -28.84 20.64
N HIS A 240 12.67 -27.99 19.62
CA HIS A 240 13.01 -28.35 18.25
C HIS A 240 14.38 -27.78 17.90
N SER A 241 15.30 -28.61 17.38
CA SER A 241 16.63 -28.18 16.96
C SER A 241 16.67 -27.85 15.46
N PRO A 242 17.35 -26.79 15.04
CA PRO A 242 17.52 -26.55 13.60
C PRO A 242 18.38 -27.67 13.01
N ARG A 243 17.82 -28.45 12.07
CA ARG A 243 18.61 -29.42 11.31
C ARG A 243 19.50 -28.66 10.35
N ALA A 244 20.81 -28.74 10.54
CA ALA A 244 21.79 -28.21 9.62
C ALA A 244 21.69 -28.99 8.30
N GLY A 245 21.06 -28.39 7.30
CA GLY A 245 20.94 -28.98 5.96
C GLY A 245 21.36 -27.98 4.91
N LEU A 246 22.47 -28.24 4.22
CA LEU A 246 22.93 -27.49 3.03
C LEU A 246 21.79 -27.26 2.02
N HIS A 247 20.84 -28.19 1.95
CA HIS A 247 19.68 -28.08 1.06
C HIS A 247 18.74 -26.93 1.40
N MET A 248 18.61 -26.50 2.68
CA MET A 248 17.72 -25.40 3.06
C MET A 248 18.25 -24.06 2.56
N GLY A 249 19.55 -23.81 2.72
CA GLY A 249 20.21 -22.61 2.20
C GLY A 249 20.12 -22.50 0.67
N GLN A 250 20.32 -23.59 -0.06
CA GLN A 250 20.17 -23.61 -1.52
C GLN A 250 18.73 -23.35 -1.96
N ARG A 251 17.73 -23.93 -1.26
CA ARG A 251 16.30 -23.69 -1.53
C ARG A 251 15.95 -22.22 -1.28
N MET A 252 16.45 -21.65 -0.18
CA MET A 252 16.28 -20.24 0.14
C MET A 252 16.89 -19.36 -0.95
N ALA A 253 18.13 -19.59 -1.35
CA ALA A 253 18.81 -18.79 -2.38
C ALA A 253 18.07 -18.83 -3.72
N LYS A 254 17.59 -20.00 -4.15
CA LYS A 254 16.80 -20.16 -5.38
C LYS A 254 15.48 -19.34 -5.36
N LEU A 255 14.91 -19.11 -4.18
CA LEU A 255 13.72 -18.28 -4.01
C LEU A 255 14.08 -16.79 -3.85
N CYS A 256 15.07 -16.48 -3.02
CA CYS A 256 15.46 -15.10 -2.72
C CYS A 256 15.99 -14.35 -3.94
N LEU A 257 16.88 -14.96 -4.73
CA LEU A 257 17.59 -14.25 -5.82
C LEU A 257 16.65 -13.68 -6.89
N PRO A 258 15.69 -14.44 -7.47
CA PRO A 258 14.76 -13.87 -8.45
C PRO A 258 13.82 -12.82 -7.86
N LEU A 259 13.39 -13.01 -6.60
CA LEU A 259 12.54 -12.05 -5.89
C LEU A 259 13.29 -10.76 -5.61
N ALA A 260 14.53 -10.87 -5.10
CA ALA A 260 15.39 -9.73 -4.83
C ALA A 260 15.64 -8.91 -6.11
N ALA A 261 16.00 -9.55 -7.23
CA ALA A 261 16.21 -8.85 -8.49
C ALA A 261 14.98 -8.03 -8.94
N SER A 262 13.80 -8.62 -8.85
CA SER A 262 12.53 -7.94 -9.16
C SER A 262 12.24 -6.77 -8.21
N ASP A 263 12.47 -6.97 -6.90
CA ASP A 263 12.22 -5.95 -5.89
C ASP A 263 13.24 -4.81 -5.98
N TYR A 264 14.50 -5.10 -6.29
CA TYR A 264 15.55 -4.10 -6.50
C TYR A 264 15.26 -3.22 -7.71
N LEU A 265 14.83 -3.81 -8.84
CA LEU A 265 14.45 -3.05 -10.02
C LEU A 265 13.30 -2.08 -9.71
N ARG A 266 12.25 -2.57 -9.05
CA ARG A 266 11.10 -1.72 -8.70
C ARG A 266 11.46 -0.65 -7.67
N SER A 267 12.23 -1.02 -6.65
CA SER A 267 12.70 -0.07 -5.63
C SER A 267 13.61 1.00 -6.22
N GLY A 268 14.53 0.60 -7.11
CA GLY A 268 15.40 1.53 -7.82
C GLY A 268 14.62 2.53 -8.68
N LEU A 269 13.68 2.06 -9.50
CA LEU A 269 12.82 2.93 -10.31
C LEU A 269 12.03 3.91 -9.44
N ARG A 270 11.42 3.42 -8.35
CA ARG A 270 10.67 4.27 -7.43
C ARG A 270 11.55 5.30 -6.74
N THR A 271 12.75 4.92 -6.32
CA THR A 271 13.69 5.84 -5.70
C THR A 271 14.11 6.93 -6.68
N ILE A 272 14.45 6.56 -7.93
CA ILE A 272 14.78 7.52 -8.98
C ILE A 272 13.60 8.48 -9.23
N GLU A 273 12.38 7.96 -9.35
CA GLU A 273 11.16 8.77 -9.51
C GLU A 273 11.04 9.82 -8.41
N GLN A 274 11.14 9.40 -7.15
CA GLN A 274 10.97 10.29 -5.99
C GLN A 274 12.04 11.39 -5.91
N PHE A 275 13.28 11.11 -6.29
CA PHE A 275 14.34 12.11 -6.33
C PHE A 275 14.29 13.01 -7.57
N LEU A 276 13.77 12.51 -8.70
CA LEU A 276 13.58 13.31 -9.90
C LEU A 276 12.58 14.45 -9.69
N ILE A 277 11.60 14.29 -8.80
CA ILE A 277 10.56 15.30 -8.59
C ILE A 277 11.15 16.61 -8.05
N PRO A 278 11.77 16.66 -6.85
CA PRO A 278 12.34 17.91 -6.36
C PRO A 278 13.48 18.42 -7.26
N TRP A 279 14.32 17.55 -7.82
CA TRP A 279 15.37 17.94 -8.75
C TRP A 279 14.82 18.63 -10.00
N GLY A 280 13.75 18.12 -10.58
CA GLY A 280 13.15 18.71 -11.78
C GLY A 280 12.41 20.02 -11.47
N LEU A 281 11.74 20.11 -10.30
CA LEU A 281 11.08 21.33 -9.84
C LEU A 281 12.08 22.47 -9.62
N MET A 282 13.24 22.19 -9.03
CA MET A 282 14.32 23.16 -8.91
C MET A 282 14.81 23.65 -10.28
N ARG A 283 14.95 22.74 -11.26
CA ARG A 283 15.38 23.11 -12.62
C ARG A 283 14.32 23.89 -13.41
N ALA A 284 13.07 23.76 -13.06
CA ALA A 284 11.98 24.56 -13.64
C ALA A 284 11.98 26.02 -13.14
N GLY A 285 12.94 26.42 -12.30
CA GLY A 285 13.08 27.78 -11.79
C GLY A 285 12.64 27.97 -10.34
N GLY A 286 12.30 26.87 -9.62
CA GLY A 286 11.98 26.91 -8.21
C GLY A 286 13.23 26.98 -7.31
N SER A 287 13.11 27.64 -6.14
CA SER A 287 14.10 27.47 -5.07
C SER A 287 14.00 26.04 -4.49
N TYR A 288 15.04 25.60 -3.79
CA TYR A 288 15.02 24.31 -3.10
C TYR A 288 13.82 24.18 -2.16
N GLU A 289 13.57 25.22 -1.35
CA GLU A 289 12.47 25.24 -0.38
C GLU A 289 11.09 25.16 -1.07
N ALA A 290 10.89 25.89 -2.18
CA ALA A 290 9.67 25.84 -2.96
C ALA A 290 9.45 24.45 -3.58
N ALA A 291 10.49 23.85 -4.17
CA ALA A 291 10.43 22.50 -4.75
C ALA A 291 10.09 21.44 -3.69
N MET A 292 10.72 21.52 -2.52
CA MET A 292 10.44 20.63 -1.40
C MET A 292 9.03 20.83 -0.84
N ALA A 293 8.53 22.07 -0.81
CA ALA A 293 7.17 22.37 -0.39
C ALA A 293 6.14 21.79 -1.36
N GLU A 294 6.34 21.93 -2.68
CA GLU A 294 5.46 21.33 -3.69
C GLU A 294 5.46 19.79 -3.60
N TYR A 295 6.64 19.19 -3.48
CA TYR A 295 6.79 17.73 -3.33
C TYR A 295 6.13 17.22 -2.04
N GLY A 296 6.37 17.88 -0.90
CA GLY A 296 5.79 17.53 0.39
C GLY A 296 4.27 17.74 0.42
N MET A 297 3.79 18.79 -0.23
CA MET A 297 2.36 19.07 -0.36
C MET A 297 1.65 17.96 -1.14
N PHE A 298 2.21 17.53 -2.27
CA PHE A 298 1.64 16.44 -3.05
C PHE A 298 1.71 15.10 -2.29
N GLY A 299 2.92 14.66 -1.94
CA GLY A 299 3.16 13.32 -1.37
C GLY A 299 2.72 13.18 0.07
N GLY A 300 2.90 14.23 0.88
CA GLY A 300 2.66 14.18 2.31
C GLY A 300 1.32 14.78 2.77
N MET A 301 0.67 15.62 1.95
CA MET A 301 -0.61 16.24 2.35
C MET A 301 -1.77 15.78 1.45
N VAL A 302 -1.67 15.95 0.14
CA VAL A 302 -2.78 15.68 -0.79
C VAL A 302 -2.99 14.19 -1.01
N PHE A 303 -1.93 13.44 -1.29
CA PHE A 303 -2.02 12.02 -1.62
C PHE A 303 -2.58 11.16 -0.47
N PRO A 304 -2.22 11.36 0.82
CA PRO A 304 -2.84 10.65 1.93
C PRO A 304 -4.36 10.87 2.03
N VAL A 305 -4.84 12.11 1.83
CA VAL A 305 -6.29 12.42 1.82
C VAL A 305 -6.98 11.72 0.65
N LEU A 306 -6.38 11.80 -0.53
CA LEU A 306 -6.89 11.17 -1.75
C LEU A 306 -7.01 9.65 -1.61
N MET A 307 -6.02 9.01 -0.97
CA MET A 307 -5.94 7.54 -0.84
C MET A 307 -6.57 6.99 0.44
N PHE A 308 -7.04 7.84 1.36
CA PHE A 308 -7.65 7.37 2.61
C PHE A 308 -8.88 6.48 2.37
N PRO A 309 -9.86 6.86 1.54
CA PRO A 309 -11.03 6.01 1.28
C PRO A 309 -10.69 4.73 0.50
N ALA A 310 -9.57 4.69 -0.25
CA ALA A 310 -9.12 3.50 -0.97
C ALA A 310 -8.87 2.29 -0.05
N ALA A 311 -8.64 2.52 1.23
CA ALA A 311 -8.46 1.45 2.21
C ALA A 311 -9.64 0.46 2.23
N PHE A 312 -10.86 0.95 1.99
CA PHE A 312 -12.04 0.09 1.85
C PHE A 312 -11.94 -0.82 0.63
N LEU A 313 -11.46 -0.29 -0.50
CA LEU A 313 -11.30 -1.07 -1.73
C LEU A 313 -10.18 -2.11 -1.63
N TYR A 314 -9.07 -1.78 -0.97
CA TYR A 314 -8.01 -2.76 -0.72
C TYR A 314 -8.52 -3.92 0.12
N ALA A 315 -9.30 -3.64 1.18
CA ALA A 315 -9.90 -4.69 1.98
C ALA A 315 -10.90 -5.56 1.18
N LEU A 316 -11.71 -4.93 0.33
CA LEU A 316 -12.59 -5.65 -0.58
C LEU A 316 -11.79 -6.51 -1.57
N SER A 317 -10.73 -5.97 -2.14
CA SER A 317 -9.82 -6.68 -3.05
C SER A 317 -9.22 -7.92 -2.41
N ASP A 318 -8.75 -7.82 -1.16
CA ASP A 318 -8.19 -8.96 -0.41
C ASP A 318 -9.21 -10.08 -0.18
N LEU A 319 -10.50 -9.75 -0.03
CA LEU A 319 -11.59 -10.72 0.07
C LEU A 319 -11.93 -11.37 -1.28
N LEU A 320 -11.77 -10.63 -2.39
CA LEU A 320 -12.08 -11.12 -3.73
C LEU A 320 -11.03 -12.09 -4.28
N VAL A 321 -9.76 -11.91 -3.93
CA VAL A 321 -8.65 -12.76 -4.40
C VAL A 321 -8.93 -14.25 -4.19
N PRO A 322 -9.23 -14.75 -2.97
CA PRO A 322 -9.50 -16.17 -2.74
C PRO A 322 -10.80 -16.65 -3.40
N GLU A 323 -11.83 -15.81 -3.50
CA GLU A 323 -13.11 -16.18 -4.11
C GLU A 323 -12.98 -16.37 -5.63
N LEU A 324 -12.24 -15.46 -6.30
CA LEU A 324 -11.95 -15.59 -7.73
C LEU A 324 -11.03 -16.77 -8.03
N ALA A 325 -10.00 -16.98 -7.21
CA ALA A 325 -9.10 -18.12 -7.34
C ALA A 325 -9.86 -19.45 -7.23
N ARG A 326 -10.79 -19.54 -6.28
CA ARG A 326 -11.65 -20.70 -6.09
C ARG A 326 -12.58 -20.92 -7.28
N SER A 327 -13.31 -19.88 -7.72
CA SER A 327 -14.23 -19.95 -8.85
C SER A 327 -13.51 -20.35 -10.14
N ARG A 328 -12.26 -19.87 -10.33
CA ARG A 328 -11.41 -20.27 -11.46
C ARG A 328 -10.99 -21.75 -11.36
N ALA A 329 -10.58 -22.21 -10.18
CA ALA A 329 -10.19 -23.61 -9.95
C ALA A 329 -11.35 -24.59 -10.15
N GLU A 330 -12.59 -24.18 -9.83
CA GLU A 330 -13.82 -24.91 -10.08
C GLU A 330 -14.25 -24.91 -11.57
N GLY A 331 -13.56 -24.16 -12.44
CA GLY A 331 -13.91 -24.00 -13.86
C GLY A 331 -15.19 -23.21 -14.11
N ASN A 332 -15.74 -22.54 -13.09
CA ASN A 332 -17.01 -21.83 -13.18
C ASN A 332 -16.85 -20.43 -13.78
N ARG A 333 -16.80 -20.38 -15.13
CA ARG A 333 -16.65 -19.12 -15.88
C ARG A 333 -17.76 -18.12 -15.63
N MET A 334 -19.01 -18.59 -15.51
CA MET A 334 -20.16 -17.72 -15.24
C MET A 334 -20.02 -16.99 -13.90
N ARG A 335 -19.55 -17.69 -12.88
CA ARG A 335 -19.31 -17.08 -11.55
C ARG A 335 -18.18 -16.06 -11.59
N VAL A 336 -17.09 -16.37 -12.31
CA VAL A 336 -15.97 -15.42 -12.50
C VAL A 336 -16.46 -14.16 -13.19
N GLN A 337 -17.23 -14.26 -14.29
CA GLN A 337 -17.78 -13.11 -15.01
C GLN A 337 -18.74 -12.30 -14.14
N HIS A 338 -19.65 -12.98 -13.41
CA HIS A 338 -20.58 -12.31 -12.51
C HIS A 338 -19.88 -11.53 -11.38
N LEU A 339 -18.87 -12.14 -10.74
CA LEU A 339 -18.07 -11.47 -9.71
C LEU A 339 -17.31 -10.28 -10.29
N THR A 340 -16.69 -10.47 -11.47
CA THR A 340 -15.97 -9.37 -12.15
C THR A 340 -16.90 -8.20 -12.45
N GLN A 341 -18.08 -8.45 -13.01
CA GLN A 341 -19.06 -7.42 -13.31
C GLN A 341 -19.51 -6.68 -12.04
N LYS A 342 -19.88 -7.41 -10.99
CA LYS A 342 -20.31 -6.82 -9.72
C LYS A 342 -19.22 -5.95 -9.10
N CYS A 343 -17.98 -6.43 -9.06
CA CYS A 343 -16.87 -5.70 -8.48
C CYS A 343 -16.52 -4.44 -9.28
N LEU A 344 -16.53 -4.51 -10.62
CA LEU A 344 -16.30 -3.34 -11.46
C LEU A 344 -17.41 -2.30 -11.28
N ARG A 345 -18.69 -2.71 -11.23
CA ARG A 345 -19.82 -1.81 -11.00
C ARG A 345 -19.76 -1.14 -9.63
N MET A 346 -19.60 -1.92 -8.56
CA MET A 346 -19.54 -1.39 -7.20
C MET A 346 -18.29 -0.53 -6.98
N GLY A 347 -17.15 -0.94 -7.55
CA GLY A 347 -15.93 -0.16 -7.53
C GLY A 347 -16.07 1.19 -8.21
N LEU A 348 -16.72 1.22 -9.37
CA LEU A 348 -16.96 2.47 -10.11
C LEU A 348 -17.90 3.41 -9.34
N LEU A 349 -18.97 2.90 -8.73
CA LEU A 349 -19.86 3.71 -7.90
C LEU A 349 -19.14 4.29 -6.69
N PHE A 350 -18.33 3.48 -6.02
CA PHE A 350 -17.55 3.96 -4.87
C PHE A 350 -16.49 4.98 -5.30
N ALA A 351 -15.72 4.68 -6.36
CA ALA A 351 -14.71 5.59 -6.90
C ALA A 351 -15.36 6.92 -7.37
N GLY A 352 -16.53 6.84 -8.02
CA GLY A 352 -17.32 8.01 -8.40
C GLY A 352 -17.79 8.83 -7.20
N ALA A 353 -18.33 8.18 -6.18
CA ALA A 353 -18.75 8.86 -4.95
C ALA A 353 -17.59 9.61 -4.30
N VAL A 354 -16.40 8.97 -4.20
CA VAL A 354 -15.24 9.61 -3.60
C VAL A 354 -14.67 10.71 -4.50
N ALA A 355 -14.53 10.45 -5.81
CA ALA A 355 -14.02 11.44 -6.77
C ALA A 355 -14.89 12.69 -6.82
N GLY A 356 -16.22 12.53 -6.95
CA GLY A 356 -17.17 13.64 -6.98
C GLY A 356 -17.25 14.38 -5.64
N GLY A 357 -17.26 13.65 -4.53
CA GLY A 357 -17.23 14.23 -3.19
C GLY A 357 -15.96 15.03 -2.94
N LEU A 358 -14.79 14.48 -3.23
CA LEU A 358 -13.52 15.20 -3.13
C LEU A 358 -13.49 16.43 -4.04
N PHE A 359 -13.95 16.31 -5.29
CA PHE A 359 -14.00 17.44 -6.22
C PHE A 359 -14.83 18.60 -5.68
N ALA A 360 -16.02 18.30 -5.12
CA ALA A 360 -16.91 19.31 -4.57
C ALA A 360 -16.42 19.93 -3.25
N LEU A 361 -15.71 19.13 -2.43
CA LEU A 361 -15.31 19.51 -1.07
C LEU A 361 -13.84 19.94 -0.96
N ALA A 362 -13.02 19.72 -1.98
CA ALA A 362 -11.57 19.86 -1.93
C ALA A 362 -11.05 21.19 -1.34
N PRO A 363 -11.51 22.37 -1.74
CA PRO A 363 -11.03 23.63 -1.18
C PRO A 363 -11.27 23.73 0.33
N TRP A 364 -12.47 23.33 0.75
CA TRP A 364 -12.89 23.34 2.15
C TRP A 364 -12.18 22.29 3.00
N LEU A 365 -11.87 21.13 2.40
CA LEU A 365 -11.06 20.09 3.03
C LEU A 365 -9.60 20.56 3.23
N GLY A 366 -9.02 21.25 2.25
CA GLY A 366 -7.69 21.83 2.38
C GLY A 366 -7.59 22.77 3.57
N GLN A 367 -8.54 23.69 3.69
CA GLN A 367 -8.63 24.59 4.83
C GLN A 367 -8.96 23.89 6.15
N ALA A 368 -9.91 22.96 6.18
CA ALA A 368 -10.30 22.26 7.40
C ALA A 368 -9.15 21.40 7.97
N ILE A 369 -8.44 20.70 7.08
CA ILE A 369 -7.39 19.75 7.49
C ILE A 369 -6.07 20.48 7.74
N TYR A 370 -5.64 21.33 6.80
CA TYR A 370 -4.29 21.93 6.81
C TYR A 370 -4.26 23.42 7.13
N GLY A 371 -5.40 24.12 7.07
CA GLY A 371 -5.46 25.57 7.19
C GLY A 371 -4.90 26.32 5.96
N LEU A 372 -4.78 25.64 4.81
CA LEU A 372 -4.17 26.12 3.58
C LEU A 372 -5.07 25.87 2.37
N ASP A 373 -5.08 26.83 1.42
CA ASP A 373 -5.86 26.71 0.18
C ASP A 373 -5.19 25.84 -0.89
N THR A 374 -3.86 25.86 -0.94
CA THR A 374 -3.10 25.18 -2.00
C THR A 374 -3.30 23.67 -2.00
N PRO A 375 -3.26 22.94 -0.86
CA PRO A 375 -3.58 21.52 -0.83
C PRO A 375 -5.01 21.23 -1.33
N GLY A 376 -5.97 22.12 -1.02
CA GLY A 376 -7.34 22.00 -1.50
C GLY A 376 -7.46 22.14 -3.03
N ARG A 377 -6.73 23.08 -3.63
CA ARG A 377 -6.69 23.24 -5.10
C ARG A 377 -6.07 22.01 -5.79
N LEU A 378 -4.96 21.49 -5.27
CA LEU A 378 -4.33 20.27 -5.80
C LEU A 378 -5.24 19.06 -5.64
N LEU A 379 -5.89 18.91 -4.49
CA LEU A 379 -6.84 17.83 -4.24
C LEU A 379 -8.01 17.87 -5.25
N ARG A 380 -8.49 19.07 -5.62
CA ARG A 380 -9.53 19.23 -6.63
C ARG A 380 -9.06 18.82 -8.02
N ILE A 381 -7.85 19.20 -8.42
CA ILE A 381 -7.26 18.82 -9.71
C ILE A 381 -7.07 17.30 -9.80
N LEU A 382 -6.66 16.66 -8.71
CA LEU A 382 -6.38 15.22 -8.65
C LEU A 382 -7.62 14.36 -8.38
N SER A 383 -8.73 14.94 -7.90
CA SER A 383 -9.92 14.16 -7.55
C SER A 383 -10.50 13.33 -8.71
N PRO A 384 -10.46 13.73 -10.01
CA PRO A 384 -10.87 12.87 -11.11
C PRO A 384 -9.99 11.63 -11.26
N MET A 385 -8.71 11.72 -10.87
CA MET A 385 -7.77 10.59 -10.93
C MET A 385 -8.12 9.46 -9.94
N VAL A 386 -8.91 9.76 -8.90
CA VAL A 386 -9.43 8.76 -7.97
C VAL A 386 -10.17 7.63 -8.70
N LEU A 387 -10.87 7.94 -9.79
CA LEU A 387 -11.56 6.94 -10.59
C LEU A 387 -10.58 5.86 -11.11
N SER A 388 -9.49 6.28 -11.75
CA SER A 388 -8.49 5.34 -12.28
C SER A 388 -7.72 4.63 -11.18
N LEU A 389 -7.28 5.35 -10.14
CA LEU A 389 -6.51 4.80 -9.03
C LEU A 389 -7.29 3.72 -8.25
N TYR A 390 -8.56 3.98 -7.97
CA TYR A 390 -9.40 3.06 -7.21
C TYR A 390 -9.83 1.85 -8.04
N MET A 391 -10.17 2.10 -9.30
CA MET A 391 -10.49 1.01 -10.22
C MET A 391 -9.29 0.12 -10.49
N ASP A 392 -8.09 0.68 -10.60
CA ASP A 392 -6.84 -0.08 -10.75
C ASP A 392 -6.59 -1.00 -9.54
N ALA A 393 -6.80 -0.52 -8.32
CA ALA A 393 -6.67 -1.33 -7.11
C ALA A 393 -7.59 -2.57 -7.10
N ILE A 394 -8.84 -2.42 -7.58
CA ILE A 394 -9.80 -3.53 -7.70
C ILE A 394 -9.38 -4.49 -8.82
N VAL A 395 -9.02 -3.95 -9.97
CA VAL A 395 -8.60 -4.73 -11.15
C VAL A 395 -7.35 -5.55 -10.84
N ASP A 396 -6.36 -4.94 -10.18
CA ASP A 396 -5.14 -5.62 -9.72
C ASP A 396 -5.45 -6.76 -8.73
N GLY A 397 -6.37 -6.54 -7.79
CA GLY A 397 -6.82 -7.59 -6.88
C GLY A 397 -7.48 -8.76 -7.63
N MET A 398 -8.37 -8.47 -8.59
CA MET A 398 -9.00 -9.51 -9.40
C MET A 398 -7.99 -10.28 -10.27
N LEU A 399 -7.03 -9.58 -10.89
CA LEU A 399 -5.97 -10.22 -11.67
C LEU A 399 -5.10 -11.14 -10.81
N LYS A 400 -4.74 -10.71 -9.59
CA LYS A 400 -4.02 -11.56 -8.62
C LYS A 400 -4.82 -12.80 -8.25
N GLY A 401 -6.13 -12.67 -8.00
CA GLY A 401 -7.03 -13.80 -7.74
C GLY A 401 -7.15 -14.75 -8.94
N LEU A 402 -7.04 -14.24 -10.15
CA LEU A 402 -7.02 -15.02 -11.38
C LEU A 402 -5.62 -15.55 -11.75
N GLY A 403 -4.62 -15.43 -10.87
CA GLY A 403 -3.27 -15.94 -11.11
C GLY A 403 -2.45 -15.14 -12.14
N GLU A 404 -2.85 -13.93 -12.46
CA GLU A 404 -2.20 -13.03 -13.42
C GLU A 404 -1.22 -12.04 -12.76
N GLN A 405 -0.59 -12.45 -11.66
CA GLN A 405 0.35 -11.60 -10.89
C GLN A 405 1.52 -11.09 -11.74
N VAL A 406 2.04 -11.94 -12.64
CA VAL A 406 3.15 -11.57 -13.53
C VAL A 406 2.74 -10.43 -14.48
N SER A 407 1.49 -10.44 -14.96
CA SER A 407 0.95 -9.38 -15.80
C SER A 407 0.88 -8.05 -15.04
N CYS A 408 0.38 -8.05 -13.79
CA CYS A 408 0.36 -6.86 -12.94
C CYS A 408 1.77 -6.30 -12.71
N VAL A 409 2.73 -7.15 -12.32
CA VAL A 409 4.12 -6.71 -12.10
C VAL A 409 4.72 -6.11 -13.36
N ARG A 410 4.49 -6.73 -14.53
CA ARG A 410 5.00 -6.23 -15.80
C ARG A 410 4.43 -4.85 -16.14
N TYR A 411 3.11 -4.65 -16.01
CA TYR A 411 2.48 -3.37 -16.32
C TYR A 411 2.96 -2.28 -15.37
N ASN A 412 2.97 -2.55 -14.06
CA ASN A 412 3.50 -1.62 -13.06
C ASN A 412 4.96 -1.23 -13.34
N THR A 413 5.82 -2.20 -13.73
CA THR A 413 7.23 -1.90 -14.05
C THR A 413 7.37 -1.04 -15.31
N ILE A 414 6.57 -1.33 -16.35
CA ILE A 414 6.58 -0.54 -17.60
C ILE A 414 6.12 0.90 -17.32
N THR A 415 5.03 1.07 -16.57
CA THR A 415 4.50 2.40 -16.28
C THR A 415 5.39 3.20 -15.34
N MET A 416 6.07 2.56 -14.37
CA MET A 416 7.10 3.22 -13.55
C MET A 416 8.29 3.68 -14.40
N ALA A 417 8.77 2.85 -15.32
CA ALA A 417 9.85 3.25 -16.22
C ALA A 417 9.41 4.42 -17.14
N MET A 418 8.17 4.38 -17.63
CA MET A 418 7.58 5.47 -18.42
C MET A 418 7.48 6.76 -17.59
N ASP A 419 7.09 6.66 -16.31
CA ASP A 419 6.98 7.81 -15.42
C ASP A 419 8.34 8.48 -15.22
N VAL A 420 9.38 7.71 -14.92
CA VAL A 420 10.76 8.21 -14.80
C VAL A 420 11.21 8.95 -16.08
N LEU A 421 10.90 8.40 -17.27
CA LEU A 421 11.25 9.03 -18.54
C LEU A 421 10.47 10.33 -18.76
N LEU A 422 9.17 10.35 -18.49
CA LEU A 422 8.33 11.54 -18.62
C LEU A 422 8.77 12.64 -17.64
N LEU A 423 9.01 12.29 -16.38
CA LEU A 423 9.50 13.23 -15.37
C LEU A 423 10.85 13.81 -15.78
N ARG A 424 11.79 12.97 -16.24
CA ARG A 424 13.12 13.43 -16.67
C ARG A 424 13.05 14.42 -17.85
N ALA A 425 12.09 14.21 -18.77
CA ALA A 425 11.94 15.00 -19.98
C ALA A 425 11.12 16.28 -19.76
N LEU A 426 10.03 16.21 -19.03
CA LEU A 426 9.02 17.27 -18.96
C LEU A 426 9.15 18.14 -17.70
N LEU A 427 9.52 17.54 -16.56
CA LEU A 427 9.52 18.23 -15.27
C LEU A 427 10.42 19.47 -15.24
N PRO A 428 11.67 19.45 -15.78
CA PRO A 428 12.54 20.63 -15.81
C PRO A 428 12.00 21.81 -16.63
N ARG A 429 11.01 21.55 -17.53
CA ARG A 429 10.45 22.58 -18.42
C ARG A 429 9.12 23.12 -17.92
N PHE A 430 8.29 22.27 -17.35
CA PHE A 430 6.88 22.59 -17.03
C PHE A 430 6.57 22.50 -15.53
N GLY A 431 7.56 22.16 -14.67
CA GLY A 431 7.41 22.11 -13.21
C GLY A 431 6.26 21.20 -12.76
N LEU A 432 5.50 21.65 -11.76
CA LEU A 432 4.40 20.89 -11.16
C LEU A 432 3.35 20.40 -12.16
N ALA A 433 3.07 21.17 -13.23
CA ALA A 433 2.12 20.74 -14.25
C ALA A 433 2.58 19.48 -14.98
N ALA A 434 3.89 19.35 -15.27
CA ALA A 434 4.45 18.14 -15.85
C ALA A 434 4.37 16.94 -14.91
N TYR A 435 4.57 17.16 -13.61
CA TYR A 435 4.41 16.11 -12.61
C TYR A 435 2.97 15.58 -12.58
N LEU A 436 1.99 16.47 -12.50
CA LEU A 436 0.57 16.09 -12.51
C LEU A 436 0.18 15.37 -13.79
N LEU A 437 0.72 15.82 -14.95
CA LEU A 437 0.48 15.18 -16.25
C LEU A 437 1.10 13.79 -16.30
N SER A 438 2.37 13.63 -15.90
CA SER A 438 3.05 12.33 -15.85
C SER A 438 2.29 11.36 -14.98
N PHE A 439 1.94 11.78 -13.75
CA PHE A 439 1.13 11.00 -12.82
C PHE A 439 -0.20 10.56 -13.45
N ALA A 440 -0.92 11.47 -14.12
CA ALA A 440 -2.20 11.15 -14.77
C ALA A 440 -2.01 10.15 -15.91
N VAL A 441 -1.06 10.37 -16.80
CA VAL A 441 -0.81 9.51 -17.96
C VAL A 441 -0.39 8.11 -17.53
N THR A 442 0.57 8.00 -16.61
CA THR A 442 1.12 6.69 -16.19
C THR A 442 0.08 5.85 -15.46
N HIS A 443 -0.71 6.45 -14.58
CA HIS A 443 -1.79 5.72 -13.88
C HIS A 443 -2.96 5.35 -14.82
N LEU A 444 -3.33 6.20 -15.77
CA LEU A 444 -4.34 5.86 -16.77
C LEU A 444 -3.88 4.72 -17.68
N VAL A 445 -2.61 4.74 -18.12
CA VAL A 445 -2.04 3.66 -18.94
C VAL A 445 -1.98 2.36 -18.13
N ASN A 446 -1.55 2.40 -16.86
CA ASN A 446 -1.52 1.22 -15.99
C ASN A 446 -2.91 0.61 -15.85
N PHE A 447 -3.90 1.43 -15.51
CA PHE A 447 -5.29 1.00 -15.39
C PHE A 447 -5.82 0.41 -16.71
N ALA A 448 -5.56 1.05 -17.85
CA ALA A 448 -6.01 0.57 -19.15
C ALA A 448 -5.40 -0.79 -19.51
N LEU A 449 -4.10 -1.00 -19.27
CA LEU A 449 -3.41 -2.27 -19.50
C LEU A 449 -3.96 -3.37 -18.57
N SER A 450 -4.11 -3.09 -17.29
CA SER A 450 -4.65 -4.01 -16.29
C SER A 450 -6.11 -4.38 -16.61
N LEU A 451 -6.94 -3.40 -16.93
CA LEU A 451 -8.35 -3.61 -17.31
C LEU A 451 -8.46 -4.46 -18.59
N ARG A 452 -7.70 -4.10 -19.64
CA ARG A 452 -7.66 -4.89 -20.87
C ARG A 452 -7.30 -6.35 -20.61
N ARG A 453 -6.32 -6.60 -19.75
CA ARG A 453 -5.93 -7.97 -19.37
C ARG A 453 -7.04 -8.69 -18.61
N LEU A 454 -7.68 -8.03 -17.64
CA LEU A 454 -8.79 -8.58 -16.89
C LEU A 454 -9.93 -9.00 -17.81
N LEU A 455 -10.34 -8.12 -18.73
CA LEU A 455 -11.41 -8.40 -19.70
C LEU A 455 -11.06 -9.57 -20.62
N ALA A 456 -9.81 -9.65 -21.09
CA ALA A 456 -9.34 -10.76 -21.92
C ALA A 456 -9.35 -12.11 -21.17
N VAL A 457 -8.95 -12.13 -19.90
CA VAL A 457 -8.89 -13.37 -19.09
C VAL A 457 -10.29 -13.84 -18.67
N THR A 458 -11.19 -12.91 -18.34
CA THR A 458 -12.55 -13.24 -17.86
C THR A 458 -13.54 -13.42 -18.98
N GLY A 459 -13.27 -12.89 -20.18
CA GLY A 459 -14.22 -12.82 -21.28
C GLY A 459 -15.43 -11.91 -20.99
N HIS A 460 -15.28 -11.00 -20.01
CA HIS A 460 -16.33 -10.05 -19.68
C HIS A 460 -16.32 -8.86 -20.65
N THR A 461 -17.51 -8.45 -21.12
CA THR A 461 -17.68 -7.24 -21.92
C THR A 461 -18.09 -6.08 -21.00
N PRO A 462 -17.36 -4.96 -21.01
CA PRO A 462 -17.67 -3.83 -20.14
C PRO A 462 -18.98 -3.16 -20.58
N ASP A 463 -19.83 -2.84 -19.61
CA ASP A 463 -21.06 -2.07 -19.83
C ASP A 463 -20.75 -0.57 -19.85
N ILE A 464 -20.40 -0.07 -21.04
CA ILE A 464 -20.04 1.34 -21.22
C ILE A 464 -21.21 2.26 -20.88
N ARG A 465 -22.46 1.85 -21.17
CA ARG A 465 -23.66 2.66 -20.86
C ARG A 465 -23.83 2.84 -19.36
N TYR A 466 -23.55 1.78 -18.61
CA TYR A 466 -23.55 1.84 -17.15
C TYR A 466 -22.46 2.78 -16.64
N ALA A 467 -21.24 2.67 -17.16
CA ALA A 467 -20.12 3.52 -16.75
C ALA A 467 -20.39 5.00 -17.02
N VAL A 468 -20.90 5.33 -18.22
CA VAL A 468 -21.26 6.71 -18.58
C VAL A 468 -22.36 7.24 -17.67
N ARG A 469 -23.43 6.46 -17.40
CA ARG A 469 -24.50 6.86 -16.46
C ARG A 469 -23.98 7.13 -15.06
N ALA A 470 -23.12 6.24 -14.53
CA ALA A 470 -22.52 6.41 -13.21
C ALA A 470 -21.68 7.69 -13.13
N LEU A 471 -20.87 7.98 -14.17
CA LEU A 471 -20.06 9.20 -14.25
C LEU A 471 -20.92 10.47 -14.37
N LEU A 472 -21.99 10.43 -15.15
CA LEU A 472 -22.95 11.55 -15.25
C LEU A 472 -23.66 11.82 -13.91
N CYS A 473 -24.05 10.76 -13.18
CA CYS A 473 -24.60 10.91 -11.83
C CYS A 473 -23.58 11.54 -10.86
N THR A 474 -22.30 11.14 -10.96
CA THR A 474 -21.22 11.72 -10.16
C THR A 474 -21.03 13.21 -10.46
N ALA A 475 -20.95 13.58 -11.75
CA ALA A 475 -20.80 14.96 -12.18
C ALA A 475 -22.01 15.83 -11.78
N GLY A 476 -23.24 15.32 -11.97
CA GLY A 476 -24.46 16.00 -11.57
C GLY A 476 -24.56 16.23 -10.07
N ALA A 477 -24.19 15.23 -9.26
CA ALA A 477 -24.16 15.37 -7.80
C ALA A 477 -23.07 16.35 -7.33
N ALA A 478 -21.88 16.33 -7.96
CA ALA A 478 -20.83 17.30 -7.67
C ALA A 478 -21.27 18.73 -8.03
N ALA A 479 -21.92 18.91 -9.19
CA ALA A 479 -22.47 20.20 -9.60
C ALA A 479 -23.57 20.69 -8.63
N ALA A 480 -24.47 19.83 -8.20
CA ALA A 480 -25.47 20.17 -7.20
C ALA A 480 -24.84 20.61 -5.86
N ALA A 481 -23.76 19.97 -5.42
CA ALA A 481 -23.07 20.35 -4.19
C ALA A 481 -22.50 21.78 -4.21
N PHE A 482 -22.19 22.33 -5.40
CA PHE A 482 -21.74 23.71 -5.53
C PHE A 482 -22.81 24.77 -5.26
N SER A 483 -24.10 24.42 -5.25
CA SER A 483 -25.18 25.35 -4.94
C SER A 483 -25.25 25.74 -3.45
N VAL A 484 -24.50 25.06 -2.57
CA VAL A 484 -24.44 25.41 -1.15
C VAL A 484 -23.45 26.54 -0.95
N PHE A 485 -23.96 27.71 -0.55
CA PHE A 485 -23.21 28.91 -0.21
C PHE A 485 -23.57 29.33 1.22
N GLY A 486 -22.70 30.05 1.89
CA GLY A 486 -22.96 30.58 3.22
C GLY A 486 -21.68 30.98 3.96
N PRO A 487 -21.79 31.66 5.09
CA PRO A 487 -20.65 31.95 5.94
C PRO A 487 -20.23 30.72 6.76
N GLY A 488 -18.93 30.58 6.94
CA GLY A 488 -18.34 29.55 7.80
C GLY A 488 -17.93 28.26 7.08
N LEU A 489 -16.78 27.73 7.52
CA LEU A 489 -16.15 26.55 6.93
C LEU A 489 -17.00 25.27 7.14
N TRP A 490 -17.37 25.02 8.37
CA TRP A 490 -18.07 23.78 8.75
C TRP A 490 -19.50 23.65 8.22
N PRO A 491 -20.36 24.71 8.26
CA PRO A 491 -21.69 24.65 7.67
C PRO A 491 -21.65 24.34 6.16
N ILE A 492 -20.72 24.97 5.43
CA ILE A 492 -20.57 24.73 4.00
C ILE A 492 -20.08 23.29 3.75
N LEU A 493 -19.09 22.83 4.49
CA LEU A 493 -18.54 21.47 4.35
C LEU A 493 -19.63 20.42 4.60
N LEU A 494 -20.37 20.55 5.69
CA LEU A 494 -21.47 19.64 6.04
C LEU A 494 -22.64 19.73 5.04
N GLY A 495 -23.04 20.93 4.65
CA GLY A 495 -24.12 21.16 3.69
C GLY A 495 -23.79 20.59 2.31
N ARG A 496 -22.59 20.83 1.80
CA ARG A 496 -22.12 20.25 0.53
C ARG A 496 -22.02 18.74 0.58
N THR A 497 -21.51 18.18 1.70
CA THR A 497 -21.43 16.72 1.88
C THR A 497 -22.82 16.10 1.87
N ALA A 498 -23.77 16.68 2.61
CA ALA A 498 -25.16 16.19 2.67
C ALA A 498 -25.83 16.30 1.30
N LEU A 499 -25.72 17.45 0.63
CA LEU A 499 -26.34 17.65 -0.68
C LEU A 499 -25.72 16.75 -1.75
N PHE A 500 -24.39 16.58 -1.74
CA PHE A 500 -23.71 15.63 -2.63
C PHE A 500 -24.24 14.21 -2.41
N ALA A 501 -24.30 13.74 -1.16
CA ALA A 501 -24.73 12.39 -0.83
C ALA A 501 -26.19 12.13 -1.25
N VAL A 502 -27.10 13.09 -0.96
CA VAL A 502 -28.52 13.00 -1.33
C VAL A 502 -28.70 13.05 -2.84
N SER A 503 -28.05 13.99 -3.53
CA SER A 503 -28.12 14.13 -4.98
C SER A 503 -27.52 12.91 -5.70
N PHE A 504 -26.39 12.39 -5.23
CA PHE A 504 -25.76 11.20 -5.80
C PHE A 504 -26.66 9.98 -5.65
N ALA A 505 -27.17 9.72 -4.44
CA ALA A 505 -28.07 8.60 -4.21
C ALA A 505 -29.40 8.75 -4.99
N GLY A 506 -29.93 9.97 -5.10
CA GLY A 506 -31.14 10.29 -5.87
C GLY A 506 -30.93 10.04 -7.36
N LEU A 507 -29.86 10.57 -7.95
CA LEU A 507 -29.51 10.38 -9.36
C LEU A 507 -29.27 8.92 -9.71
N LEU A 508 -28.57 8.16 -8.86
CA LEU A 508 -28.33 6.73 -9.07
C LEU A 508 -29.65 5.92 -9.09
N ARG A 509 -30.63 6.31 -8.26
CA ARG A 509 -31.96 5.68 -8.25
C ARG A 509 -32.78 6.06 -9.46
N LEU A 510 -32.83 7.36 -9.81
CA LEU A 510 -33.60 7.88 -10.96
C LEU A 510 -33.09 7.31 -12.30
N THR A 511 -31.79 7.16 -12.46
CA THR A 511 -31.18 6.60 -13.69
C THR A 511 -31.20 5.08 -13.73
N GLY A 512 -31.66 4.41 -12.67
CA GLY A 512 -31.64 2.95 -12.56
C GLY A 512 -30.21 2.36 -12.48
N THR A 513 -29.20 3.20 -12.18
CA THR A 513 -27.80 2.76 -12.07
C THR A 513 -27.56 1.92 -10.81
N LEU A 514 -28.32 2.18 -9.74
CA LEU A 514 -28.31 1.37 -8.52
C LEU A 514 -29.49 0.38 -8.54
N GLU A 515 -29.18 -0.89 -8.81
CA GLU A 515 -30.19 -1.95 -8.80
C GLU A 515 -30.49 -2.45 -7.38
N ARG A 516 -31.71 -2.96 -7.16
CA ARG A 516 -32.06 -3.62 -5.88
C ARG A 516 -31.16 -4.84 -5.60
N SER A 517 -30.73 -5.52 -6.64
CA SER A 517 -29.78 -6.64 -6.58
C SER A 517 -28.43 -6.24 -5.97
N ASP A 518 -27.97 -5.00 -6.20
CA ASP A 518 -26.70 -4.49 -5.69
C ASP A 518 -26.77 -4.22 -4.19
N THR A 519 -27.89 -3.65 -3.73
CA THR A 519 -28.12 -3.40 -2.30
C THR A 519 -28.29 -4.70 -1.51
N VAL A 520 -28.94 -5.71 -2.08
CA VAL A 520 -29.07 -7.05 -1.48
C VAL A 520 -27.71 -7.73 -1.39
N TRP A 521 -26.95 -7.70 -2.49
CA TRP A 521 -25.59 -8.27 -2.51
C TRP A 521 -24.66 -7.61 -1.48
N LEU A 522 -24.69 -6.28 -1.38
CA LEU A 522 -23.90 -5.55 -0.38
C LEU A 522 -24.28 -5.95 1.05
N ARG A 523 -25.58 -6.08 1.33
CA ARG A 523 -26.07 -6.57 2.64
C ARG A 523 -25.65 -8.01 2.91
N GLN A 524 -25.69 -8.88 1.92
CA GLN A 524 -25.24 -10.26 2.05
C GLN A 524 -23.72 -10.34 2.26
N ALA A 525 -22.95 -9.58 1.50
CA ALA A 525 -21.50 -9.47 1.66
C ALA A 525 -21.12 -8.97 3.07
N LEU A 526 -21.84 -7.99 3.61
CA LEU A 526 -21.62 -7.48 4.96
C LEU A 526 -22.11 -8.44 6.06
N ARG A 527 -23.11 -9.28 5.79
CA ARG A 527 -23.66 -10.25 6.75
C ARG A 527 -22.95 -11.61 6.74
N GLY A 528 -22.05 -11.85 5.78
CA GLY A 528 -21.24 -13.07 5.70
C GLY A 528 -22.06 -14.34 5.33
N HIS A 529 -23.07 -14.19 4.51
CA HIS A 529 -23.86 -15.28 3.92
C HIS A 529 -23.44 -15.60 2.50
#